data_b49ec36357da260b1a7d60118898d6eb
#
_entry.id   b49ec36357da260b1a7d60118898d6eb
#
_cell.length_a   1.000
_cell.length_b   1.000
_cell.length_c   1.000
_cell.angle_alpha   90.00
_cell.angle_beta   90.00
_cell.angle_gamma   90.00
#
_symmetry.space_group_name_H-M   'P 1'
#
loop_
_entity.id
_entity.type
_entity.pdbx_description
1 polymer ?
#
loop_
_entity_poly.entity_id
_entity_poly.type
_entity_poly.pdbx_seq_one_letter_code
_entity_poly.pdbx_strand_id
1 'polypeptide(L)'
;NILGGPGMNNRLNVSLREKHGLVYNVESNVTSYTDTGLASIYFGTDPKNMEKALKLVHKELGKIRDIKLSATQLAAAKKQVIGQLGVSGDNKEGLFLGLGKSFLHYNRYDTLPEVFSKVESLTAEEIQEVANEVFAPERLFSLIYQ
;
A
#
# COMPACT_ATOMS: atom_id res chain seq x y z
N ASN A 1 2.50 0.86 -1.48
CA ASN A 1 2.90 1.10 -2.88
C ASN A 1 2.77 -0.15 -3.77
N ILE A 2 3.23 -1.33 -3.33
CA ILE A 2 3.25 -2.57 -4.14
C ILE A 2 1.85 -2.96 -4.61
N LEU A 3 0.84 -2.89 -3.74
CA LEU A 3 -0.53 -3.30 -4.06
C LEU A 3 -1.28 -2.24 -4.87
N GLY A 4 -1.41 -1.04 -4.37
CA GLY A 4 -2.30 -0.02 -4.94
C GLY A 4 -1.89 1.41 -4.57
N GLY A 5 -0.60 1.67 -4.33
CA GLY A 5 -0.07 3.01 -4.10
C GLY A 5 -0.04 3.88 -5.35
N PRO A 6 0.45 5.12 -5.24
CA PRO A 6 0.54 6.04 -6.36
C PRO A 6 1.30 5.44 -7.55
N GLY A 7 0.77 5.65 -8.75
CA GLY A 7 1.33 5.12 -9.99
C GLY A 7 0.50 3.96 -10.57
N MET A 8 0.62 3.76 -11.88
CA MET A 8 -0.19 2.80 -12.63
C MET A 8 0.41 1.39 -12.65
N ASN A 9 1.64 1.21 -12.19
CA ASN A 9 2.39 -0.05 -12.23
C ASN A 9 2.21 -0.93 -10.97
N ASN A 10 1.37 -0.54 -10.03
CA ASN A 10 1.03 -1.35 -8.87
C ASN A 10 0.18 -2.57 -9.25
N ARG A 11 0.21 -3.63 -8.42
CA ARG A 11 -0.41 -4.92 -8.73
C ARG A 11 -1.91 -4.83 -9.02
N LEU A 12 -2.65 -4.06 -8.24
CA LEU A 12 -4.10 -3.92 -8.39
C LEU A 12 -4.45 -3.17 -9.67
N ASN A 13 -3.78 -2.05 -9.98
CA ASN A 13 -4.00 -1.35 -11.24
C ASN A 13 -3.72 -2.24 -12.45
N VAL A 14 -2.55 -2.88 -12.46
CA VAL A 14 -2.18 -3.80 -13.57
C VAL A 14 -3.18 -4.95 -13.69
N SER A 15 -3.61 -5.55 -12.58
CA SER A 15 -4.52 -6.69 -12.60
C SER A 15 -5.95 -6.29 -12.97
N LEU A 16 -6.55 -5.31 -12.28
CA LEU A 16 -7.97 -5.01 -12.40
C LEU A 16 -8.27 -4.06 -13.55
N ARG A 17 -7.43 -3.06 -13.77
CA ARG A 17 -7.65 -2.02 -14.78
C ARG A 17 -6.99 -2.35 -16.10
N GLU A 18 -5.66 -2.51 -16.13
CA GLU A 18 -4.92 -2.65 -17.40
C GLU A 18 -5.22 -3.98 -18.11
N LYS A 19 -5.19 -5.10 -17.36
CA LYS A 19 -5.38 -6.43 -17.95
C LYS A 19 -6.83 -6.81 -18.17
N HIS A 20 -7.73 -6.36 -17.31
CA HIS A 20 -9.12 -6.83 -17.34
C HIS A 20 -10.14 -5.73 -17.58
N GLY A 21 -9.81 -4.45 -17.49
CA GLY A 21 -10.72 -3.34 -17.72
C GLY A 21 -11.96 -3.35 -16.83
N LEU A 22 -11.84 -3.82 -15.58
CA LEU A 22 -12.98 -4.05 -14.70
C LEU A 22 -13.28 -2.86 -13.80
N VAL A 23 -12.31 -1.99 -13.56
CA VAL A 23 -12.43 -0.89 -12.61
C VAL A 23 -12.03 0.43 -13.25
N TYR A 24 -12.65 1.51 -12.79
CA TYR A 24 -12.31 2.88 -13.21
C TYR A 24 -11.06 3.37 -12.48
N ASN A 25 -11.01 3.14 -11.18
CA ASN A 25 -9.87 3.39 -10.31
C ASN A 25 -9.73 2.28 -9.29
N VAL A 26 -8.55 2.12 -8.76
CA VAL A 26 -8.27 1.23 -7.63
C VAL A 26 -7.13 1.81 -6.81
N GLU A 27 -7.32 1.87 -5.52
CA GLU A 27 -6.37 2.43 -4.56
C GLU A 27 -6.23 1.51 -3.35
N SER A 28 -5.03 1.49 -2.78
CA SER A 28 -4.77 0.81 -1.52
C SER A 28 -4.10 1.79 -0.57
N ASN A 29 -4.74 2.01 0.57
CA ASN A 29 -4.30 2.95 1.59
C ASN A 29 -4.15 2.25 2.94
N VAL A 30 -3.25 2.79 3.76
CA VAL A 30 -3.08 2.40 5.16
C VAL A 30 -3.30 3.64 6.01
N THR A 31 -4.22 3.55 6.95
CA THR A 31 -4.46 4.59 7.95
C THR A 31 -3.97 4.09 9.30
N SER A 32 -3.02 4.81 9.88
CA SER A 32 -2.47 4.50 11.20
C SER A 32 -3.17 5.34 12.26
N TYR A 33 -3.58 4.68 13.33
CA TYR A 33 -4.07 5.28 14.57
C TYR A 33 -3.07 5.03 15.69
N THR A 34 -3.26 5.62 16.85
CA THR A 34 -2.32 5.47 17.99
C THR A 34 -2.32 4.07 18.59
N ASP A 35 -3.41 3.35 18.46
CA ASP A 35 -3.69 2.04 19.07
C ASP A 35 -4.05 0.96 18.04
N THR A 36 -4.23 1.31 16.77
CA THR A 36 -4.63 0.38 15.72
C THR A 36 -4.25 0.88 14.33
N GLY A 37 -4.64 0.15 13.29
CA GLY A 37 -4.48 0.53 11.90
C GLY A 37 -5.55 -0.08 11.00
N LEU A 38 -5.82 0.57 9.88
CA LEU A 38 -6.74 0.10 8.87
C LEU A 38 -6.05 0.06 7.52
N ALA A 39 -5.98 -1.11 6.90
CA ALA A 39 -5.64 -1.26 5.49
C ALA A 39 -6.94 -1.30 4.68
N SER A 40 -7.07 -0.45 3.68
CA SER A 40 -8.25 -0.38 2.83
C SER A 40 -7.88 -0.48 1.36
N ILE A 41 -8.71 -1.18 0.59
CA ILE A 41 -8.66 -1.20 -0.86
C ILE A 41 -10.01 -0.69 -1.36
N TYR A 42 -9.96 0.40 -2.10
CA TYR A 42 -11.14 1.00 -2.70
C TYR A 42 -11.06 0.87 -4.22
N PHE A 43 -12.16 0.51 -4.87
CA PHE A 43 -12.28 0.54 -6.33
C PHE A 43 -13.72 0.84 -6.77
N GLY A 44 -13.83 1.55 -7.89
CA GLY A 44 -15.10 1.81 -8.58
C GLY A 44 -15.26 0.88 -9.79
N THR A 45 -16.41 0.23 -9.91
CA THR A 45 -16.71 -0.72 -10.99
C THR A 45 -18.18 -0.74 -11.33
N ASP A 46 -18.53 -1.23 -12.53
CA ASP A 46 -19.91 -1.53 -12.87
C ASP A 46 -20.45 -2.71 -12.03
N PRO A 47 -21.76 -2.71 -11.66
CA PRO A 47 -22.35 -3.80 -10.87
C PRO A 47 -22.11 -5.20 -11.47
N LYS A 48 -22.16 -5.33 -12.79
CA LYS A 48 -21.90 -6.61 -13.52
C LYS A 48 -20.47 -7.13 -13.36
N ASN A 49 -19.52 -6.25 -13.05
CA ASN A 49 -18.09 -6.57 -12.92
C ASN A 49 -17.64 -6.77 -11.46
N MET A 50 -18.48 -6.39 -10.50
CA MET A 50 -18.14 -6.34 -9.06
C MET A 50 -17.56 -7.65 -8.52
N GLU A 51 -18.27 -8.76 -8.71
CA GLU A 51 -17.80 -10.06 -8.20
C GLU A 51 -16.47 -10.48 -8.81
N LYS A 52 -16.27 -10.22 -10.11
CA LYS A 52 -15.03 -10.55 -10.81
C LYS A 52 -13.87 -9.67 -10.32
N ALA A 53 -14.12 -8.38 -10.12
CA ALA A 53 -13.14 -7.45 -9.56
C ALA A 53 -12.74 -7.86 -8.13
N LEU A 54 -13.72 -8.17 -7.28
CA LEU A 54 -13.47 -8.61 -5.91
C LEU A 54 -12.63 -9.91 -5.86
N LYS A 55 -12.95 -10.90 -6.71
CA LYS A 55 -12.15 -12.14 -6.83
C LYS A 55 -10.72 -11.84 -7.24
N LEU A 56 -10.47 -10.88 -8.13
CA LEU A 56 -9.12 -10.48 -8.52
C LEU A 56 -8.38 -9.75 -7.40
N VAL A 57 -9.06 -8.91 -6.63
CA VAL A 57 -8.46 -8.29 -5.43
C VAL A 57 -7.98 -9.41 -4.48
N HIS A 58 -8.85 -10.34 -4.10
CA HIS A 58 -8.46 -11.45 -3.23
C HIS A 58 -7.32 -12.29 -3.80
N LYS A 59 -7.29 -12.50 -5.12
CA LYS A 59 -6.18 -13.20 -5.79
C LYS A 59 -4.86 -12.45 -5.66
N GLU A 60 -4.85 -11.13 -5.81
CA GLU A 60 -3.62 -10.33 -5.66
C GLU A 60 -3.16 -10.27 -4.19
N LEU A 61 -4.11 -10.22 -3.24
CA LEU A 61 -3.81 -10.34 -1.81
C LEU A 61 -3.22 -11.72 -1.47
N GLY A 62 -3.77 -12.80 -2.02
CA GLY A 62 -3.19 -14.13 -1.88
C GLY A 62 -1.76 -14.21 -2.41
N LYS A 63 -1.50 -13.64 -3.59
CA LYS A 63 -0.14 -13.66 -4.17
C LYS A 63 0.90 -12.94 -3.31
N ILE A 64 0.56 -11.83 -2.65
CA ILE A 64 1.54 -11.12 -1.82
C ILE A 64 1.79 -11.84 -0.50
N ARG A 65 0.82 -12.62 0.00
CA ARG A 65 0.97 -13.47 1.17
C ARG A 65 1.78 -14.74 0.87
N ASP A 66 1.47 -15.40 -0.25
CA ASP A 66 1.96 -16.74 -0.55
C ASP A 66 3.32 -16.71 -1.26
N ILE A 67 3.64 -15.63 -1.98
CA ILE A 67 4.81 -15.54 -2.85
C ILE A 67 5.67 -14.36 -2.43
N LYS A 68 6.89 -14.62 -1.96
CA LYS A 68 7.87 -13.59 -1.66
C LYS A 68 8.19 -12.73 -2.88
N LEU A 69 8.45 -11.46 -2.64
CA LEU A 69 8.98 -10.58 -3.67
C LEU A 69 10.37 -11.06 -4.12
N SER A 70 10.59 -11.06 -5.42
CA SER A 70 11.95 -11.23 -5.93
C SER A 70 12.83 -10.04 -5.55
N ALA A 71 14.15 -10.24 -5.54
CA ALA A 71 15.10 -9.17 -5.27
C ALA A 71 14.88 -7.94 -6.18
N THR A 72 14.58 -8.17 -7.46
CA THR A 72 14.28 -7.10 -8.41
C THR A 72 12.99 -6.34 -8.08
N GLN A 73 11.92 -7.07 -7.69
CA GLN A 73 10.65 -6.47 -7.31
C GLN A 73 10.79 -5.64 -6.03
N LEU A 74 11.51 -6.17 -5.04
CA LEU A 74 11.78 -5.47 -3.78
C LEU A 74 12.59 -4.19 -4.03
N ALA A 75 13.68 -4.28 -4.80
CA ALA A 75 14.51 -3.13 -5.12
C ALA A 75 13.72 -2.03 -5.87
N ALA A 76 12.88 -2.42 -6.83
CA ALA A 76 12.01 -1.49 -7.56
C ALA A 76 10.99 -0.81 -6.63
N ALA A 77 10.38 -1.55 -5.71
CA ALA A 77 9.42 -1.02 -4.74
C ALA A 77 10.08 -0.03 -3.77
N LYS A 78 11.26 -0.37 -3.24
CA LYS A 78 12.07 0.53 -2.39
C LYS A 78 12.41 1.83 -3.10
N LYS A 79 12.96 1.72 -4.31
CA LYS A 79 13.34 2.89 -5.13
C LYS A 79 12.13 3.79 -5.39
N GLN A 80 10.96 3.22 -5.67
CA GLN A 80 9.73 3.98 -5.89
C GLN A 80 9.31 4.74 -4.61
N VAL A 81 9.31 4.09 -3.45
CA VAL A 81 8.94 4.72 -2.17
C VAL A 81 9.92 5.85 -1.82
N ILE A 82 11.22 5.59 -1.91
CA ILE A 82 12.25 6.60 -1.63
C ILE A 82 12.12 7.80 -2.56
N GLY A 83 11.89 7.56 -3.85
CA GLY A 83 11.66 8.64 -4.82
C GLY A 83 10.44 9.49 -4.50
N GLN A 84 9.32 8.86 -4.12
CA GLN A 84 8.09 9.57 -3.71
C GLN A 84 8.29 10.39 -2.44
N LEU A 85 8.97 9.82 -1.44
CA LEU A 85 9.28 10.51 -0.20
C LEU A 85 10.24 11.69 -0.44
N GLY A 86 11.23 11.52 -1.33
CA GLY A 86 12.14 12.60 -1.71
C GLY A 86 11.40 13.78 -2.32
N VAL A 87 10.52 13.53 -3.29
CA VAL A 87 9.69 14.58 -3.91
C VAL A 87 8.74 15.24 -2.89
N SER A 88 8.11 14.44 -2.02
CA SER A 88 7.22 15.00 -0.98
C SER A 88 7.97 15.83 0.07
N GLY A 89 9.25 15.57 0.30
CA GLY A 89 10.13 16.33 1.19
C GLY A 89 10.37 17.78 0.75
N ASP A 90 10.15 18.11 -0.53
CA ASP A 90 10.23 19.48 -1.04
C ASP A 90 9.03 20.34 -0.58
N ASN A 91 7.92 19.72 -0.20
CA ASN A 91 6.78 20.39 0.43
C ASN A 91 7.06 20.64 1.93
N LYS A 92 7.67 21.78 2.24
CA LYS A 92 8.09 22.14 3.60
C LYS A 92 6.93 22.24 4.58
N GLU A 93 5.77 22.71 4.14
CA GLU A 93 4.57 22.81 4.97
C GLU A 93 4.04 21.42 5.35
N GLY A 94 3.88 20.53 4.38
CA GLY A 94 3.47 19.14 4.61
C GLY A 94 4.46 18.39 5.50
N LEU A 95 5.76 18.60 5.29
CA LEU A 95 6.81 18.02 6.12
C LEU A 95 6.72 18.52 7.56
N PHE A 96 6.58 19.84 7.77
CA PHE A 96 6.45 20.43 9.11
C PHE A 96 5.24 19.87 9.86
N LEU A 97 4.08 19.84 9.21
CA LEU A 97 2.85 19.28 9.80
C LEU A 97 3.00 17.77 10.12
N GLY A 98 3.62 17.01 9.24
CA GLY A 98 3.90 15.60 9.45
C GLY A 98 4.83 15.34 10.64
N LEU A 99 5.92 16.09 10.76
CA LEU A 99 6.85 16.03 11.89
C LEU A 99 6.17 16.44 13.20
N GLY A 100 5.38 17.52 13.17
CA GLY A 100 4.61 18.00 14.33
C GLY A 100 3.61 16.95 14.81
N LYS A 101 2.87 16.32 13.90
CA LYS A 101 1.96 15.22 14.22
C LYS A 101 2.70 14.03 14.85
N SER A 102 3.83 13.62 14.27
CA SER A 102 4.64 12.53 14.82
C SER A 102 5.15 12.85 16.22
N PHE A 103 5.60 14.08 16.44
CA PHE A 103 6.06 14.51 17.75
C PHE A 103 4.94 14.51 18.79
N LEU A 104 3.74 15.00 18.45
CA LEU A 104 2.58 15.00 19.32
C LEU A 104 2.13 13.58 19.74
N HIS A 105 2.17 12.62 18.83
CA HIS A 105 1.70 11.27 19.11
C HIS A 105 2.76 10.37 19.74
N TYR A 106 4.03 10.52 19.34
CA TYR A 106 5.10 9.57 19.69
C TYR A 106 6.26 10.21 20.46
N ASN A 107 6.21 11.52 20.72
CA ASN A 107 7.28 12.32 21.32
C ASN A 107 8.64 12.17 20.59
N ARG A 108 8.59 11.83 19.31
CA ARG A 108 9.74 11.69 18.41
C ARG A 108 9.30 11.85 16.95
N TYR A 109 10.27 12.09 16.10
CA TYR A 109 10.10 12.05 14.64
C TYR A 109 11.34 11.41 14.01
N ASP A 110 11.17 10.81 12.85
CA ASP A 110 12.27 10.35 12.03
C ASP A 110 12.59 11.40 10.97
N THR A 111 13.88 11.63 10.74
CA THR A 111 14.34 12.47 9.63
C THR A 111 14.19 11.70 8.30
N LEU A 112 14.17 12.41 7.15
CA LEU A 112 14.11 11.75 5.84
C LEU A 112 15.22 10.71 5.62
N PRO A 113 16.50 10.96 5.96
CA PRO A 113 17.55 9.94 5.87
C PRO A 113 17.26 8.70 6.72
N GLU A 114 16.72 8.87 7.93
CA GLU A 114 16.35 7.74 8.80
C GLU A 114 15.19 6.93 8.19
N VAL A 115 14.18 7.61 7.61
CA VAL A 115 13.10 6.93 6.90
C VAL A 115 13.62 6.17 5.69
N PHE A 116 14.53 6.76 4.91
CA PHE A 116 15.16 6.08 3.77
C PHE A 116 15.92 4.83 4.21
N SER A 117 16.72 4.93 5.28
CA SER A 117 17.45 3.80 5.83
C SER A 117 16.50 2.67 6.28
N LYS A 118 15.38 3.02 6.92
CA LYS A 118 14.34 2.05 7.29
C LYS A 118 13.73 1.37 6.06
N VAL A 119 13.43 2.12 4.99
CA VAL A 119 12.91 1.54 3.74
C VAL A 119 13.96 0.64 3.09
N GLU A 120 15.22 1.03 3.08
CA GLU A 120 16.32 0.24 2.51
C GLU A 120 16.60 -1.04 3.27
N SER A 121 16.40 -1.07 4.59
CA SER A 121 16.62 -2.26 5.40
C SER A 121 15.52 -3.33 5.27
N LEU A 122 14.31 -2.98 4.77
CA LEU A 122 13.20 -3.93 4.64
C LEU A 122 13.58 -5.15 3.80
N THR A 123 13.16 -6.32 4.23
CA THR A 123 13.34 -7.59 3.54
C THR A 123 12.05 -8.07 2.85
N ALA A 124 12.16 -9.01 1.93
CA ALA A 124 10.99 -9.61 1.30
C ALA A 124 10.21 -10.48 2.29
N GLU A 125 10.90 -11.05 3.25
CA GLU A 125 10.35 -11.82 4.36
C GLU A 125 9.45 -10.97 5.23
N GLU A 126 9.93 -9.84 5.73
CA GLU A 126 9.16 -8.91 6.55
C GLU A 126 7.90 -8.40 5.84
N ILE A 127 8.01 -8.09 4.54
CA ILE A 127 6.85 -7.68 3.74
C ILE A 127 5.82 -8.82 3.64
N GLN A 128 6.27 -10.07 3.49
CA GLN A 128 5.39 -11.23 3.43
C GLN A 128 4.74 -11.52 4.79
N GLU A 129 5.47 -11.39 5.89
CA GLU A 129 4.95 -11.55 7.25
C GLU A 129 3.82 -10.55 7.52
N VAL A 130 4.07 -9.26 7.25
CA VAL A 130 3.04 -8.21 7.38
C VAL A 130 1.85 -8.47 6.45
N ALA A 131 2.08 -8.94 5.22
CA ALA A 131 0.99 -9.28 4.31
C ALA A 131 0.14 -10.44 4.84
N ASN A 132 0.75 -11.45 5.44
CA ASN A 132 0.03 -12.57 6.07
C ASN A 132 -0.77 -12.13 7.29
N GLU A 133 -0.26 -11.20 8.07
CA GLU A 133 -0.99 -10.66 9.22
C GLU A 133 -2.16 -9.77 8.79
N VAL A 134 -1.91 -8.78 7.92
CA VAL A 134 -2.90 -7.74 7.57
C VAL A 134 -3.97 -8.26 6.62
N PHE A 135 -3.60 -9.14 5.68
CA PHE A 135 -4.51 -9.65 4.66
C PHE A 135 -4.95 -11.10 4.90
N ALA A 136 -4.90 -11.56 6.14
CA ALA A 136 -5.49 -12.84 6.52
C ALA A 136 -6.98 -12.89 6.15
N PRO A 137 -7.49 -13.97 5.54
CA PRO A 137 -8.86 -14.02 5.04
C PRO A 137 -9.91 -13.68 6.10
N GLU A 138 -9.69 -14.08 7.33
CA GLU A 138 -10.57 -13.84 8.50
C GLU A 138 -10.59 -12.39 8.97
N ARG A 139 -9.65 -11.57 8.51
CA ARG A 139 -9.56 -10.13 8.81
C ARG A 139 -10.11 -9.24 7.70
N LEU A 140 -10.52 -9.84 6.56
CA LEU A 140 -11.01 -9.09 5.41
C LEU A 140 -12.52 -8.91 5.47
N PHE A 141 -12.96 -7.67 5.37
CA PHE A 141 -14.35 -7.29 5.25
C PHE A 141 -14.58 -6.57 3.93
N SER A 142 -15.73 -6.79 3.30
CA SER A 142 -16.12 -6.08 2.08
C SER A 142 -17.34 -5.22 2.36
N LEU A 143 -17.25 -3.94 2.01
CA LEU A 143 -18.35 -2.99 2.05
C LEU A 143 -18.69 -2.58 0.63
N ILE A 144 -19.94 -2.78 0.23
CA ILE A 144 -20.43 -2.53 -1.13
C ILE A 144 -21.48 -1.43 -1.08
N TYR A 145 -21.24 -0.36 -1.82
CA TYR A 145 -22.21 0.71 -2.05
C TYR A 145 -22.83 0.52 -3.44
N GLN A 146 -24.15 0.59 -3.50
CA GLN A 146 -24.95 0.50 -4.74
C GLN A 146 -25.81 1.74 -4.89
#